data_6c0f98b566d4ddcfec5f37e2034e55f5
#
_entry.id   6c0f98b566d4ddcfec5f37e2034e55f5
#
_cell.length_a   1.000
_cell.length_b   1.000
_cell.length_c   1.000
_cell.angle_alpha   90.00
_cell.angle_beta   90.00
_cell.angle_gamma   90.00
#
_symmetry.space_group_name_H-M   'P 1'
#
loop_
_entity.id
_entity.type
_entity.pdbx_description
1 polymer ?
#
loop_
_entity_poly.entity_id
_entity_poly.type
_entity_poly.pdbx_seq_one_letter_code
_entity_poly.pdbx_strand_id
1 'polypeptide(L)'
;PAGKEEKTVDFDTFIDALTVKCADEKRSALVLMLDSVTDPHNVGAVIRSCDQLGADLLVLPERRGASDASVIERASAGASSWVPTAVVTNLVRSAEKLREKGFWVYGAAANGTGAHTLDLTGNVAFIMGSEGSGISRLLASKCDDFVSIPCSGKLDSLNVSVAAGILLYER
;
A
#
# COMPACT_ATOMS: atom_id res chain seq x y z
N PRO A 1 -13.02 -23.69 11.73
CA PRO A 1 -13.07 -23.51 10.28
C PRO A 1 -11.75 -22.97 9.80
N ALA A 2 -11.20 -23.60 8.76
CA ALA A 2 -10.04 -23.06 8.09
C ALA A 2 -10.35 -21.60 7.67
N GLY A 3 -9.49 -20.66 8.03
CA GLY A 3 -9.63 -19.27 7.60
C GLY A 3 -9.78 -19.21 6.09
N LYS A 4 -10.55 -18.26 5.59
CA LYS A 4 -10.64 -18.06 4.15
C LYS A 4 -9.25 -17.71 3.61
N GLU A 5 -8.85 -18.32 2.51
CA GLU A 5 -7.58 -18.05 1.88
C GLU A 5 -7.49 -16.56 1.49
N GLU A 6 -6.32 -15.97 1.71
CA GLU A 6 -6.04 -14.61 1.26
C GLU A 6 -6.13 -14.53 -0.27
N LYS A 7 -6.64 -13.40 -0.78
CA LYS A 7 -6.69 -13.13 -2.23
C LYS A 7 -5.31 -12.77 -2.75
N THR A 8 -4.45 -13.77 -2.94
CA THR A 8 -3.09 -13.60 -3.43
C THR A 8 -3.06 -13.58 -4.96
N VAL A 9 -2.36 -12.62 -5.52
CA VAL A 9 -2.18 -12.45 -6.98
C VAL A 9 -0.70 -12.33 -7.33
N ASP A 10 -0.35 -12.68 -8.57
CA ASP A 10 0.96 -12.41 -9.12
C ASP A 10 1.09 -10.92 -9.48
N PHE A 11 2.10 -10.25 -8.93
CA PHE A 11 2.29 -8.81 -9.08
C PHE A 11 2.38 -8.38 -10.55
N ASP A 12 3.27 -8.99 -11.31
CA ASP A 12 3.52 -8.59 -12.70
C ASP A 12 2.28 -8.77 -13.58
N THR A 13 1.66 -9.94 -13.48
CA THR A 13 0.43 -10.27 -14.23
C THR A 13 -0.71 -9.34 -13.84
N PHE A 14 -0.87 -9.08 -12.54
CA PHE A 14 -1.96 -8.23 -12.05
C PHE A 14 -1.80 -6.77 -12.50
N ILE A 15 -0.60 -6.20 -12.41
CA ILE A 15 -0.33 -4.82 -12.83
C ILE A 15 -0.53 -4.67 -14.34
N ASP A 16 -0.09 -5.62 -15.15
CA ASP A 16 -0.31 -5.57 -16.60
C ASP A 16 -1.81 -5.57 -16.94
N ALA A 17 -2.58 -6.42 -16.30
CA ALA A 17 -4.05 -6.47 -16.49
C ALA A 17 -4.76 -5.22 -15.94
N LEU A 18 -4.32 -4.72 -14.77
CA LEU A 18 -4.91 -3.55 -14.11
C LEU A 18 -4.79 -2.29 -14.98
N THR A 19 -3.62 -2.06 -15.57
CA THR A 19 -3.40 -0.88 -16.42
C THR A 19 -4.30 -0.89 -17.65
N VAL A 20 -4.50 -2.04 -18.28
CA VAL A 20 -5.45 -2.19 -19.40
C VAL A 20 -6.87 -1.96 -18.94
N LYS A 21 -7.29 -2.60 -17.86
CA LYS A 21 -8.65 -2.48 -17.30
C LYS A 21 -8.98 -1.03 -16.93
N CYS A 22 -8.08 -0.34 -16.26
CA CYS A 22 -8.30 1.05 -15.87
C CYS A 22 -8.39 1.98 -17.06
N ALA A 23 -7.60 1.75 -18.11
CA ALA A 23 -7.69 2.51 -19.36
C ALA A 23 -9.06 2.31 -20.04
N ASP A 24 -9.53 1.07 -20.13
CA ASP A 24 -10.83 0.73 -20.71
C ASP A 24 -11.99 1.34 -19.92
N GLU A 25 -11.91 1.30 -18.59
CA GLU A 25 -12.89 1.86 -17.66
C GLU A 25 -12.78 3.40 -17.52
N LYS A 26 -11.79 4.03 -18.13
CA LYS A 26 -11.50 5.47 -18.02
C LYS A 26 -11.33 5.93 -16.58
N ARG A 27 -10.67 5.13 -15.76
CA ARG A 27 -10.34 5.46 -14.39
C ARG A 27 -8.84 5.26 -14.13
N SER A 28 -8.39 5.77 -13.01
CA SER A 28 -7.02 5.62 -12.56
C SER A 28 -6.88 4.49 -11.55
N ALA A 29 -5.73 3.83 -11.55
CA ALA A 29 -5.39 2.78 -10.60
C ALA A 29 -4.78 3.35 -9.32
N LEU A 30 -5.03 2.66 -8.21
CA LEU A 30 -4.48 2.96 -6.88
C LEU A 30 -3.83 1.72 -6.28
N VAL A 31 -2.55 1.82 -5.97
CA VAL A 31 -1.75 0.75 -5.38
C VAL A 31 -1.16 1.21 -4.05
N LEU A 32 -1.15 0.35 -3.06
CA LEU A 32 -0.49 0.58 -1.78
C LEU A 32 0.60 -0.47 -1.56
N MET A 33 1.79 -0.03 -1.15
CA MET A 33 2.91 -0.90 -0.80
C MET A 33 3.29 -0.69 0.66
N LEU A 34 3.57 -1.77 1.37
CA LEU A 34 4.06 -1.73 2.74
C LEU A 34 5.51 -2.22 2.79
N ASP A 35 6.40 -1.37 3.28
CA ASP A 35 7.81 -1.71 3.50
C ASP A 35 8.07 -1.92 4.99
N SER A 36 8.44 -3.15 5.35
CA SER A 36 8.80 -3.50 6.74
C SER A 36 7.68 -3.28 7.78
N VAL A 37 6.43 -3.33 7.36
CA VAL A 37 5.27 -3.36 8.24
C VAL A 37 4.94 -4.81 8.54
N THR A 38 5.33 -5.27 9.73
CA THR A 38 5.30 -6.69 10.10
C THR A 38 4.19 -7.07 11.07
N ASP A 39 3.60 -6.11 11.76
CA ASP A 39 2.50 -6.37 12.68
C ASP A 39 1.24 -6.79 11.89
N PRO A 40 0.74 -8.03 12.09
CA PRO A 40 -0.42 -8.51 11.37
C PRO A 40 -1.70 -7.73 11.66
N HIS A 41 -1.84 -7.09 12.83
CA HIS A 41 -2.95 -6.19 13.12
C HIS A 41 -2.93 -4.95 12.22
N ASN A 42 -1.77 -4.34 12.04
CA ASN A 42 -1.61 -3.21 11.12
C ASN A 42 -1.89 -3.61 9.68
N VAL A 43 -1.38 -4.74 9.25
CA VAL A 43 -1.63 -5.25 7.90
C VAL A 43 -3.11 -5.50 7.67
N GLY A 44 -3.80 -6.15 8.61
CA GLY A 44 -5.25 -6.37 8.52
C GLY A 44 -6.05 -5.06 8.46
N ALA A 45 -5.69 -4.08 9.29
CA ALA A 45 -6.33 -2.75 9.27
C ALA A 45 -6.10 -2.02 7.94
N VAL A 46 -4.91 -2.14 7.36
CA VAL A 46 -4.60 -1.59 6.03
C VAL A 46 -5.45 -2.27 4.95
N ILE A 47 -5.58 -3.60 4.98
CA ILE A 47 -6.42 -4.33 4.03
C ILE A 47 -7.87 -3.85 4.09
N ARG A 48 -8.40 -3.64 5.30
CA ARG A 48 -9.75 -3.09 5.48
C ARG A 48 -9.89 -1.70 4.87
N SER A 49 -8.90 -0.84 5.03
CA SER A 49 -8.88 0.49 4.40
C SER A 49 -8.77 0.39 2.88
N CYS A 50 -7.98 -0.54 2.35
CA CYS A 50 -7.90 -0.81 0.91
C CYS A 50 -9.28 -1.17 0.33
N ASP A 51 -10.01 -2.04 1.03
CA ASP A 51 -11.37 -2.42 0.63
C ASP A 51 -12.31 -1.21 0.58
N GLN A 52 -12.33 -0.43 1.64
CA GLN A 52 -13.27 0.69 1.78
C GLN A 52 -12.93 1.90 0.89
N LEU A 53 -11.67 2.11 0.60
CA LEU A 53 -11.18 3.30 -0.09
C LEU A 53 -10.72 3.04 -1.53
N GLY A 54 -10.97 1.83 -2.03
CA GLY A 54 -10.84 1.51 -3.45
C GLY A 54 -9.41 1.31 -3.94
N ALA A 55 -8.48 0.84 -3.10
CA ALA A 55 -7.17 0.40 -3.58
C ALA A 55 -7.33 -0.86 -4.45
N ASP A 56 -6.72 -0.84 -5.62
CA ASP A 56 -6.79 -1.96 -6.57
C ASP A 56 -5.86 -3.11 -6.19
N LEU A 57 -4.76 -2.81 -5.52
CA LEU A 57 -3.74 -3.78 -5.11
C LEU A 57 -3.02 -3.34 -3.86
N LEU A 58 -2.83 -4.28 -2.94
CA LEU A 58 -1.88 -4.17 -1.83
C LEU A 58 -0.63 -5.00 -2.14
N VAL A 59 0.55 -4.43 -1.98
CA VAL A 59 1.84 -5.10 -2.19
C VAL A 59 2.56 -5.25 -0.86
N LEU A 60 2.92 -6.48 -0.52
CA LEU A 60 3.60 -6.83 0.72
C LEU A 60 4.91 -7.54 0.43
N PRO A 61 5.95 -7.37 1.27
CA PRO A 61 7.10 -8.23 1.24
C PRO A 61 6.75 -9.64 1.75
N GLU A 62 7.55 -10.64 1.41
CA GLU A 62 7.40 -11.98 1.94
C GLU A 62 7.38 -11.97 3.46
N ARG A 63 6.42 -12.68 4.03
CA ARG A 63 6.24 -12.83 5.47
C ARG A 63 6.41 -14.27 5.90
N ARG A 64 6.78 -14.44 7.17
CA ARG A 64 6.97 -15.74 7.80
C ARG A 64 5.86 -16.02 8.80
N GLY A 65 5.24 -17.19 8.69
CA GLY A 65 4.40 -17.79 9.73
C GLY A 65 2.92 -17.87 9.41
N ALA A 66 2.36 -19.08 9.59
CA ALA A 66 0.95 -19.36 9.40
C ALA A 66 0.03 -18.70 10.45
N SER A 67 0.59 -18.30 11.61
CA SER A 67 -0.15 -17.64 12.69
C SER A 67 -0.65 -16.24 12.33
N ASP A 68 -0.01 -15.59 11.36
CA ASP A 68 -0.35 -14.23 10.98
C ASP A 68 -1.65 -14.15 10.17
N ALA A 69 -1.98 -15.17 9.38
CA ALA A 69 -3.15 -15.18 8.51
C ALA A 69 -4.47 -15.03 9.30
N SER A 70 -4.61 -15.69 10.44
CA SER A 70 -5.82 -15.59 11.24
C SER A 70 -6.00 -14.23 11.92
N VAL A 71 -4.90 -13.59 12.30
CA VAL A 71 -4.90 -12.24 12.86
C VAL A 71 -5.28 -11.24 11.77
N ILE A 72 -4.69 -11.36 10.58
CA ILE A 72 -4.99 -10.51 9.43
C ILE A 72 -6.47 -10.65 9.02
N GLU A 73 -7.00 -11.87 8.96
CA GLU A 73 -8.41 -12.10 8.64
C GLU A 73 -9.32 -11.35 9.61
N ARG A 74 -9.07 -11.48 10.92
CA ARG A 74 -9.87 -10.79 11.94
C ARG A 74 -9.70 -9.29 11.90
N ALA A 75 -8.47 -8.79 11.82
CA ALA A 75 -8.19 -7.36 11.79
C ALA A 75 -8.72 -6.69 10.51
N SER A 76 -8.79 -7.42 9.40
CA SER A 76 -9.37 -6.93 8.14
C SER A 76 -10.90 -7.09 8.07
N ALA A 77 -11.54 -7.66 9.09
CA ALA A 77 -12.96 -8.03 9.06
C ALA A 77 -13.32 -8.95 7.87
N GLY A 78 -12.39 -9.83 7.49
CA GLY A 78 -12.55 -10.77 6.39
C GLY A 78 -12.12 -10.23 5.02
N ALA A 79 -11.80 -8.95 4.89
CA ALA A 79 -11.45 -8.33 3.60
C ALA A 79 -10.20 -8.94 2.94
N SER A 80 -9.32 -9.59 3.70
CA SER A 80 -8.17 -10.32 3.16
C SER A 80 -8.56 -11.42 2.15
N SER A 81 -9.81 -11.89 2.18
CA SER A 81 -10.32 -12.91 1.24
C SER A 81 -10.64 -12.36 -0.15
N TRP A 82 -10.79 -11.05 -0.32
CA TRP A 82 -11.17 -10.46 -1.61
C TRP A 82 -10.34 -9.26 -2.05
N VAL A 83 -9.62 -8.59 -1.15
CA VAL A 83 -8.70 -7.51 -1.54
C VAL A 83 -7.48 -8.12 -2.22
N PRO A 84 -7.21 -7.80 -3.50
CA PRO A 84 -6.04 -8.32 -4.18
C PRO A 84 -4.75 -7.95 -3.47
N THR A 85 -3.95 -8.95 -3.13
CA THR A 85 -2.68 -8.77 -2.42
C THR A 85 -1.57 -9.53 -3.14
N ALA A 86 -0.52 -8.82 -3.53
CA ALA A 86 0.68 -9.41 -4.08
C ALA A 86 1.77 -9.48 -3.02
N VAL A 87 2.32 -10.67 -2.83
CA VAL A 87 3.47 -10.89 -1.95
C VAL A 87 4.71 -11.00 -2.82
N VAL A 88 5.67 -10.11 -2.63
CA VAL A 88 6.85 -9.99 -3.47
C VAL A 88 8.15 -10.12 -2.68
N THR A 89 9.19 -10.62 -3.33
CA THR A 89 10.53 -10.72 -2.74
C THR A 89 11.31 -9.41 -2.80
N ASN A 90 10.99 -8.55 -3.78
CA ASN A 90 11.75 -7.33 -4.05
C ASN A 90 10.81 -6.14 -4.32
N LEU A 91 10.57 -5.34 -3.28
CA LEU A 91 9.75 -4.13 -3.37
C LEU A 91 10.35 -3.05 -4.29
N VAL A 92 11.68 -2.98 -4.37
CA VAL A 92 12.38 -2.02 -5.26
C VAL A 92 12.03 -2.30 -6.71
N ARG A 93 12.12 -3.57 -7.12
CA ARG A 93 11.72 -3.99 -8.47
C ARG A 93 10.24 -3.72 -8.74
N SER A 94 9.39 -3.94 -7.75
CA SER A 94 7.96 -3.67 -7.87
C SER A 94 7.68 -2.18 -8.07
N ALA A 95 8.36 -1.31 -7.33
CA ALA A 95 8.27 0.15 -7.49
C ALA A 95 8.75 0.60 -8.88
N GLU A 96 9.86 0.05 -9.36
CA GLU A 96 10.36 0.32 -10.72
C GLU A 96 9.34 -0.07 -11.79
N LYS A 97 8.73 -1.25 -11.67
CA LYS A 97 7.69 -1.68 -12.61
C LYS A 97 6.47 -0.76 -12.58
N LEU A 98 6.03 -0.33 -11.41
CA LEU A 98 4.91 0.61 -11.30
C LEU A 98 5.22 1.92 -12.04
N ARG A 99 6.42 2.46 -11.88
CA ARG A 99 6.85 3.66 -12.62
C ARG A 99 6.86 3.43 -14.14
N GLU A 100 7.39 2.31 -14.60
CA GLU A 100 7.39 1.93 -16.03
C GLU A 100 5.97 1.84 -16.59
N LYS A 101 5.00 1.45 -15.76
CA LYS A 101 3.58 1.35 -16.13
C LYS A 101 2.80 2.67 -15.96
N GLY A 102 3.49 3.77 -15.70
CA GLY A 102 2.87 5.08 -15.62
C GLY A 102 2.29 5.46 -14.27
N PHE A 103 2.62 4.73 -13.21
CA PHE A 103 2.27 5.14 -11.85
C PHE A 103 3.21 6.23 -11.36
N TRP A 104 2.65 7.19 -10.65
CA TRP A 104 3.42 8.13 -9.84
C TRP A 104 3.59 7.53 -8.45
N VAL A 105 4.82 7.29 -8.04
CA VAL A 105 5.12 6.59 -6.78
C VAL A 105 5.49 7.58 -5.69
N TYR A 106 4.67 7.64 -4.65
CA TYR A 106 4.88 8.49 -3.48
C TYR A 106 5.35 7.68 -2.28
N GLY A 107 6.46 8.05 -1.70
CA GLY A 107 6.87 7.53 -0.39
C GLY A 107 6.27 8.38 0.74
N ALA A 108 5.67 7.74 1.73
CA ALA A 108 5.18 8.45 2.92
C ALA A 108 6.37 8.83 3.82
N ALA A 109 6.51 10.11 4.11
CA ALA A 109 7.58 10.63 4.96
C ALA A 109 7.13 11.93 5.64
N ALA A 110 7.54 12.11 6.89
CA ALA A 110 7.15 13.29 7.70
C ALA A 110 7.56 14.62 7.08
N ASN A 111 8.66 14.65 6.33
CA ASN A 111 9.19 15.82 5.64
C ASN A 111 8.73 15.93 4.17
N GLY A 112 7.78 15.12 3.75
CA GLY A 112 7.21 15.18 2.41
C GLY A 112 6.26 16.36 2.20
N THR A 113 5.79 16.50 0.97
CA THR A 113 4.75 17.48 0.63
C THR A 113 3.39 17.07 1.20
N GLY A 114 2.65 17.99 1.78
CA GLY A 114 1.34 17.70 2.34
C GLY A 114 0.38 17.08 1.32
N ALA A 115 -0.22 15.96 1.66
CA ALA A 115 -1.07 15.20 0.73
C ALA A 115 -2.20 16.05 0.13
N HIS A 116 -2.77 16.94 0.92
CA HIS A 116 -3.86 17.83 0.50
C HIS A 116 -3.46 18.87 -0.58
N THR A 117 -2.16 19.05 -0.82
CA THR A 117 -1.63 20.00 -1.83
C THR A 117 -1.14 19.32 -3.10
N LEU A 118 -1.10 17.99 -3.12
CA LEU A 118 -0.63 17.22 -4.27
C LEU A 118 -1.76 16.95 -5.26
N ASP A 119 -1.40 16.92 -6.54
CA ASP A 119 -2.24 16.34 -7.57
C ASP A 119 -2.10 14.83 -7.55
N LEU A 120 -3.06 14.14 -6.94
CA LEU A 120 -3.10 12.68 -6.83
C LEU A 120 -3.96 12.03 -7.92
N THR A 121 -4.33 12.75 -8.96
CA THR A 121 -4.99 12.19 -10.14
C THR A 121 -4.05 11.28 -10.94
N GLY A 122 -4.60 10.44 -11.79
CA GLY A 122 -3.80 9.46 -12.53
C GLY A 122 -3.50 8.21 -11.70
N ASN A 123 -2.65 7.34 -12.23
CA ASN A 123 -2.25 6.12 -11.55
C ASN A 123 -1.26 6.45 -10.44
N VAL A 124 -1.61 6.14 -9.21
CA VAL A 124 -0.83 6.46 -8.00
C VAL A 124 -0.50 5.21 -7.21
N ALA A 125 0.72 5.14 -6.72
CA ALA A 125 1.16 4.16 -5.73
C ALA A 125 1.72 4.88 -4.51
N PHE A 126 1.26 4.48 -3.32
CA PHE A 126 1.84 4.93 -2.04
C PHE A 126 2.70 3.83 -1.45
N ILE A 127 3.83 4.21 -0.88
CA ILE A 127 4.70 3.32 -0.10
C ILE A 127 4.71 3.78 1.34
N MET A 128 4.31 2.88 2.25
CA MET A 128 4.33 3.10 3.69
C MET A 128 5.52 2.35 4.29
N GLY A 129 6.30 3.01 5.12
CA GLY A 129 7.40 2.38 5.85
C GLY A 129 7.01 1.96 7.26
N SER A 130 7.95 1.31 7.95
CA SER A 130 7.78 0.94 9.35
C SER A 130 7.78 2.17 10.27
N GLU A 131 7.16 2.01 11.43
CA GLU A 131 7.27 2.99 12.50
C GLU A 131 8.74 3.09 12.97
N GLY A 132 9.24 4.30 13.07
CA GLY A 132 10.61 4.60 13.48
C GLY A 132 11.61 4.69 12.34
N SER A 133 11.80 3.65 11.54
CA SER A 133 12.81 3.66 10.45
C SER A 133 12.26 4.15 9.10
N GLY A 134 10.96 4.19 8.92
CA GLY A 134 10.35 4.61 7.66
C GLY A 134 10.61 3.66 6.50
N ILE A 135 10.68 4.20 5.30
CA ILE A 135 10.94 3.45 4.07
C ILE A 135 12.43 3.19 3.95
N SER A 136 12.81 1.98 3.52
CA SER A 136 14.21 1.63 3.29
C SER A 136 14.84 2.56 2.24
N ARG A 137 16.13 2.84 2.40
CA ARG A 137 16.85 3.84 1.61
C ARG A 137 16.79 3.57 0.10
N LEU A 138 17.00 2.32 -0.30
CA LEU A 138 16.98 1.96 -1.72
C LEU A 138 15.59 2.11 -2.31
N LEU A 139 14.54 1.70 -1.58
CA LEU A 139 13.16 1.85 -2.03
C LEU A 139 12.76 3.34 -2.10
N ALA A 140 13.19 4.14 -1.12
CA ALA A 140 12.97 5.59 -1.13
C ALA A 140 13.58 6.25 -2.38
N SER A 141 14.73 5.79 -2.85
CA SER A 141 15.37 6.29 -4.07
C SER A 141 14.55 6.03 -5.34
N LYS A 142 13.58 5.13 -5.30
CA LYS A 142 12.67 4.81 -6.42
C LYS A 142 11.36 5.58 -6.39
N CYS A 143 11.10 6.34 -5.35
CA CYS A 143 9.94 7.21 -5.28
C CYS A 143 10.10 8.42 -6.21
N ASP A 144 9.01 8.82 -6.85
CA ASP A 144 8.98 10.06 -7.65
C ASP A 144 8.93 11.29 -6.75
N ASP A 145 8.24 11.19 -5.63
CA ASP A 145 8.10 12.25 -4.64
C ASP A 145 7.75 11.66 -3.27
N PHE A 146 7.75 12.49 -2.25
CA PHE A 146 7.38 12.12 -0.89
C PHE A 146 6.14 12.88 -0.45
N VAL A 147 5.24 12.17 0.22
CA VAL A 147 3.96 12.70 0.73
C VAL A 147 3.95 12.66 2.24
N SER A 148 3.43 13.71 2.85
CA SER A 148 3.23 13.78 4.29
C SER A 148 1.76 14.03 4.64
N ILE A 149 1.40 13.64 5.86
CA ILE A 149 0.16 14.02 6.51
C ILE A 149 0.54 15.04 7.56
N PRO A 150 0.20 16.33 7.40
CA PRO A 150 0.53 17.34 8.39
C PRO A 150 -0.08 17.00 9.75
N CYS A 151 0.75 16.89 10.77
CA CYS A 151 0.36 16.58 12.14
C CYS A 151 0.77 17.70 13.08
N SER A 152 -0.07 17.99 14.08
CA SER A 152 0.15 19.04 15.06
C SER A 152 0.34 18.54 16.49
N GLY A 153 0.46 17.24 16.66
CA GLY A 153 0.64 16.61 17.97
C GLY A 153 2.10 16.59 18.45
N LYS A 154 2.31 16.01 19.61
CA LYS A 154 3.64 15.85 20.22
C LYS A 154 4.38 14.57 19.78
N LEU A 155 3.64 13.58 19.25
CA LEU A 155 4.20 12.36 18.71
C LEU A 155 4.77 12.61 17.31
N ASP A 156 5.79 11.86 16.94
CA ASP A 156 6.50 12.05 15.68
C ASP A 156 5.72 11.53 14.46
N SER A 157 4.76 10.62 14.67
CA SER A 157 4.01 9.98 13.58
C SER A 157 2.65 9.44 14.00
N LEU A 158 1.80 9.21 13.01
CA LEU A 158 0.58 8.41 13.14
C LEU A 158 0.90 6.91 13.08
N ASN A 159 0.02 6.09 13.64
CA ASN A 159 0.04 4.66 13.37
C ASN A 159 -0.01 4.42 11.84
N VAL A 160 0.75 3.46 11.33
CA VAL A 160 0.89 3.22 9.88
C VAL A 160 -0.44 2.91 9.20
N SER A 161 -1.33 2.16 9.84
CA SER A 161 -2.63 1.84 9.25
C SER A 161 -3.55 3.07 9.16
N VAL A 162 -3.45 3.96 10.13
CA VAL A 162 -4.18 5.26 10.11
C VAL A 162 -3.63 6.14 9.00
N ALA A 163 -2.31 6.28 8.91
CA ALA A 163 -1.66 7.07 7.85
C ALA A 163 -2.02 6.55 6.46
N ALA A 164 -1.97 5.24 6.27
CA ALA A 164 -2.37 4.61 5.01
C ALA A 164 -3.82 4.93 4.64
N GLY A 165 -4.74 4.83 5.60
CA GLY A 165 -6.15 5.18 5.38
C GLY A 165 -6.35 6.63 4.97
N ILE A 166 -5.64 7.57 5.60
CA ILE A 166 -5.72 8.99 5.25
C ILE A 166 -5.21 9.23 3.82
N LEU A 167 -4.07 8.67 3.44
CA LEU A 167 -3.53 8.83 2.09
C LEU A 167 -4.43 8.21 1.03
N LEU A 168 -4.99 7.03 1.27
CA LEU A 168 -5.95 6.41 0.37
C LEU A 168 -7.22 7.27 0.21
N TYR A 169 -7.67 7.91 1.28
CA TYR A 169 -8.84 8.79 1.25
C TYR A 169 -8.60 10.07 0.46
N GLU A 170 -7.41 10.66 0.58
CA GLU A 170 -7.02 11.87 -0.18
C GLU A 170 -6.96 11.64 -1.70
N ARG A 171 -6.66 10.42 -2.13
CA ARG A 171 -6.59 10.02 -3.51
C ARG A 171 -8.00 9.87 -4.11
#